data_7170252b133f1d54ff95dda68952353d
#
_entry.id   7170252b133f1d54ff95dda68952353d
#
_cell.length_a   1.000
_cell.length_b   1.000
_cell.length_c   1.000
_cell.angle_alpha   90.00
_cell.angle_beta   90.00
_cell.angle_gamma   90.00
#
_symmetry.space_group_name_H-M   'P 1'
#
loop_
_entity.id
_entity.type
_entity.pdbx_description
1 polymer ?
#
loop_
_entity_poly.entity_id
_entity_poly.type
_entity_poly.pdbx_seq_one_letter_code
_entity_poly.pdbx_strand_id
1 'polypeptide(L)'
;MVKKIVCFPVTKWHLYGMLSYLNEMYGEYQVQKQYAYWHSKNNTLIKYGKKSRYNFRKPYNFILDCSFHIRKKLRKSNSPNLLSDEERRRIEKDTRTKSETKLKKREEKLQKALYYVQEIEPRYASKFIDRYFKTHDLHERLEIIRELSKYKSENIIEFFYKVNACTRNFSLKEESMKYIQSIGLPFVLRRKKQGKKNYIDNEQVKNMSSPEILMKRLYVDDLEKIKKFDVFVSHNSQDEDKIVKFYKKLNKEGYVAYIDWVNDKFDLKRQWCNASTAQVIKQRIKQSKVFVIFLSKSTLNSQWCPWELGYADALGKKICVYKYDDNGEMIPQFYEGYPQIYIDDKLWVDDDEKMEFKEWVNSDKGKQDRKSSNKFTEH
;
A
#
# COMPACT_ATOMS: atom_id res chain seq x y z
N MET A 1 2.88 1.35 -23.29
CA MET A 1 3.43 2.63 -23.73
C MET A 1 3.40 3.71 -22.65
N VAL A 2 2.26 4.02 -22.02
CA VAL A 2 2.14 4.99 -20.91
C VAL A 2 3.08 4.66 -19.74
N LYS A 3 3.26 3.37 -19.40
CA LYS A 3 4.18 2.92 -18.34
C LYS A 3 5.65 3.28 -18.60
N LYS A 4 6.07 3.29 -19.89
CA LYS A 4 7.44 3.67 -20.27
C LYS A 4 7.70 5.16 -20.15
N ILE A 5 6.69 5.99 -20.37
CA ILE A 5 6.82 7.45 -20.29
C ILE A 5 7.03 7.91 -18.86
N VAL A 6 6.37 7.26 -17.90
CA VAL A 6 6.53 7.58 -16.48
C VAL A 6 7.84 7.06 -15.91
N CYS A 7 8.41 5.98 -16.49
CA CYS A 7 9.60 5.31 -15.97
C CYS A 7 10.93 5.81 -16.54
N PHE A 8 10.93 6.52 -17.67
CA PHE A 8 12.16 7.03 -18.30
C PHE A 8 12.19 8.55 -18.27
N PRO A 9 13.36 9.19 -18.29
CA PRO A 9 13.46 10.59 -18.59
C PRO A 9 12.93 10.79 -20.01
N VAL A 10 11.65 11.08 -20.06
CA VAL A 10 10.94 11.29 -21.33
C VAL A 10 11.57 12.53 -21.95
N THR A 11 12.28 12.32 -23.05
CA THR A 11 12.69 13.46 -23.86
C THR A 11 11.43 14.10 -24.46
N LYS A 12 11.52 15.39 -24.74
CA LYS A 12 10.49 16.15 -25.46
C LYS A 12 9.95 15.36 -26.66
N TRP A 13 10.79 14.67 -27.37
CA TRP A 13 10.51 13.83 -28.53
C TRP A 13 9.66 12.57 -28.24
N HIS A 14 9.88 11.88 -27.12
CA HIS A 14 9.08 10.72 -26.75
C HIS A 14 7.64 11.08 -26.38
N LEU A 15 7.47 12.20 -25.68
CA LEU A 15 6.16 12.71 -25.34
C LEU A 15 5.38 13.08 -26.62
N TYR A 16 6.03 13.72 -27.54
CA TYR A 16 5.49 14.18 -28.80
C TYR A 16 5.08 13.02 -29.71
N GLY A 17 5.95 12.02 -29.86
CA GLY A 17 5.60 10.84 -30.66
C GLY A 17 4.40 10.08 -30.11
N MET A 18 4.26 10.07 -28.79
CA MET A 18 3.14 9.39 -28.16
C MET A 18 1.83 10.18 -28.23
N LEU A 19 1.88 11.49 -28.06
CA LEU A 19 0.71 12.33 -28.21
C LEU A 19 0.21 12.35 -29.66
N SER A 20 1.12 12.34 -30.64
CA SER A 20 0.79 12.21 -32.04
C SER A 20 0.14 10.87 -32.35
N TYR A 21 0.71 9.78 -31.84
CA TYR A 21 0.14 8.44 -31.99
C TYR A 21 -1.24 8.34 -31.35
N LEU A 22 -1.42 8.93 -30.17
CA LEU A 22 -2.72 8.97 -29.50
C LEU A 22 -3.74 9.80 -30.30
N ASN A 23 -3.30 10.91 -30.91
CA ASN A 23 -4.16 11.74 -31.74
C ASN A 23 -4.63 11.02 -33.01
N GLU A 24 -3.73 10.28 -33.65
CA GLU A 24 -4.09 9.44 -34.81
C GLU A 24 -5.05 8.30 -34.45
N MET A 25 -4.90 7.75 -33.24
CA MET A 25 -5.68 6.60 -32.77
C MET A 25 -7.03 6.95 -32.15
N TYR A 26 -7.15 8.08 -31.47
CA TYR A 26 -8.30 8.40 -30.61
C TYR A 26 -8.98 9.74 -30.95
N GLY A 27 -8.46 10.50 -31.90
CA GLY A 27 -8.97 11.81 -32.25
C GLY A 27 -8.64 12.91 -31.22
N GLU A 28 -8.87 14.15 -31.62
CA GLU A 28 -8.45 15.35 -30.90
C GLU A 28 -9.01 15.46 -29.49
N TYR A 29 -10.27 15.11 -29.27
CA TYR A 29 -10.92 15.17 -27.95
C TYR A 29 -10.23 14.27 -26.92
N GLN A 30 -9.86 13.05 -27.29
CA GLN A 30 -9.19 12.13 -26.38
C GLN A 30 -7.77 12.58 -26.06
N VAL A 31 -7.08 13.20 -27.01
CA VAL A 31 -5.75 13.78 -26.79
C VAL A 31 -5.82 14.93 -25.81
N GLN A 32 -6.82 15.82 -25.94
CA GLN A 32 -7.02 16.92 -25.00
C GLN A 32 -7.32 16.42 -23.56
N LYS A 33 -8.14 15.36 -23.43
CA LYS A 33 -8.42 14.73 -22.14
C LYS A 33 -7.16 14.12 -21.52
N GLN A 34 -6.34 13.45 -22.29
CA GLN A 34 -5.06 12.89 -21.83
C GLN A 34 -4.06 14.02 -21.47
N TYR A 35 -4.07 15.10 -22.23
CA TYR A 35 -3.26 16.28 -21.88
C TYR A 35 -3.66 16.87 -20.56
N ALA A 36 -4.94 17.08 -20.29
CA ALA A 36 -5.43 17.58 -19.02
C ALA A 36 -5.00 16.68 -17.85
N TYR A 37 -5.06 15.37 -18.04
CA TYR A 37 -4.57 14.39 -17.08
C TYR A 37 -3.06 14.55 -16.80
N TRP A 38 -2.24 14.64 -17.84
CA TRP A 38 -0.79 14.81 -17.68
C TRP A 38 -0.41 16.16 -17.07
N HIS A 39 -1.13 17.22 -17.41
CA HIS A 39 -0.95 18.53 -16.81
C HIS A 39 -1.24 18.50 -15.30
N SER A 40 -2.34 17.86 -14.90
CA SER A 40 -2.67 17.65 -13.49
C SER A 40 -1.57 16.87 -12.75
N LYS A 41 -1.03 15.78 -13.35
CA LYS A 41 0.06 15.00 -12.77
C LYS A 41 1.37 15.80 -12.65
N ASN A 42 1.65 16.66 -13.62
CA ASN A 42 2.81 17.54 -13.55
C ASN A 42 2.70 18.55 -12.40
N ASN A 43 1.52 19.13 -12.19
CA ASN A 43 1.27 20.03 -11.07
C ASN A 43 1.45 19.32 -9.71
N THR A 44 1.04 18.04 -9.62
CA THR A 44 1.29 17.23 -8.44
C THR A 44 2.80 17.06 -8.18
N LEU A 45 3.61 16.80 -9.21
CA LEU A 45 5.05 16.70 -9.08
C LEU A 45 5.68 18.00 -8.59
N ILE A 46 5.18 19.15 -9.06
CA ILE A 46 5.64 20.49 -8.63
C ILE A 46 5.28 20.73 -7.16
N LYS A 47 4.07 20.36 -6.74
CA LYS A 47 3.64 20.44 -5.33
C LYS A 47 4.63 19.74 -4.39
N TYR A 48 5.15 18.60 -4.78
CA TYR A 48 6.16 17.85 -3.99
C TYR A 48 7.61 18.26 -4.27
N GLY A 49 7.85 19.48 -4.73
CA GLY A 49 9.20 20.04 -4.92
C GLY A 49 9.97 19.47 -6.12
N LYS A 50 9.32 18.76 -7.02
CA LYS A 50 9.94 18.24 -8.24
C LYS A 50 9.86 19.28 -9.35
N LYS A 51 11.00 19.79 -9.78
CA LYS A 51 11.08 20.63 -10.98
C LYS A 51 10.69 19.81 -12.19
N SER A 52 9.58 20.13 -12.83
CA SER A 52 9.25 19.58 -14.14
C SER A 52 10.26 20.10 -15.16
N ARG A 53 10.87 19.20 -15.92
CA ARG A 53 11.74 19.56 -17.05
C ARG A 53 10.94 19.92 -18.30
N TYR A 54 9.63 19.72 -18.27
CA TYR A 54 8.77 19.85 -19.43
C TYR A 54 7.84 21.03 -19.27
N ASN A 55 7.94 21.96 -20.20
CA ASN A 55 7.00 23.06 -20.29
C ASN A 55 5.81 22.60 -21.15
N PHE A 56 4.73 22.18 -20.51
CA PHE A 56 3.51 21.74 -21.21
C PHE A 56 2.68 22.90 -21.79
N ARG A 57 3.20 24.12 -21.85
CA ARG A 57 2.46 25.30 -22.30
C ARG A 57 2.00 25.23 -23.76
N LYS A 58 2.64 24.38 -24.62
CA LYS A 58 2.28 24.24 -26.03
C LYS A 58 2.29 22.77 -26.49
N PRO A 59 1.47 21.87 -25.91
CA PRO A 59 1.47 20.47 -26.32
C PRO A 59 0.81 20.29 -27.69
N TYR A 60 -0.15 21.13 -28.06
CA TYR A 60 -0.89 21.02 -29.31
C TYR A 60 0.00 21.20 -30.54
N ASN A 61 0.77 22.29 -30.60
CA ASN A 61 1.73 22.53 -31.69
C ASN A 61 2.76 21.40 -31.80
N PHE A 62 3.01 20.78 -30.69
CA PHE A 62 3.95 19.71 -30.61
C PHE A 62 3.39 18.37 -31.10
N ILE A 63 2.13 18.07 -30.84
CA ILE A 63 1.41 16.93 -31.42
C ILE A 63 1.41 17.05 -32.95
N LEU A 64 1.18 18.26 -33.47
CA LEU A 64 1.19 18.52 -34.91
C LEU A 64 2.58 18.31 -35.54
N ASP A 65 3.64 18.77 -34.89
CA ASP A 65 5.03 18.60 -35.38
C ASP A 65 5.46 17.13 -35.39
N CYS A 66 4.98 16.34 -34.44
CA CYS A 66 5.29 14.92 -34.40
C CYS A 66 4.46 14.08 -35.36
N SER A 67 3.21 14.45 -35.60
CA SER A 67 2.40 13.79 -36.61
C SER A 67 3.06 13.93 -37.99
N PHE A 68 3.68 15.09 -38.25
CA PHE A 68 4.47 15.30 -39.47
C PHE A 68 5.70 14.37 -39.57
N HIS A 69 6.45 14.20 -38.50
CA HIS A 69 7.64 13.34 -38.46
C HIS A 69 7.31 11.84 -38.55
N ILE A 70 6.24 11.41 -37.87
CA ILE A 70 5.75 10.03 -37.94
C ILE A 70 5.17 9.76 -39.34
N ARG A 71 4.39 10.67 -39.92
CA ARG A 71 3.92 10.58 -41.31
C ARG A 71 5.06 10.52 -42.29
N LYS A 72 6.14 11.27 -42.09
CA LYS A 72 7.36 11.22 -42.93
C LYS A 72 8.08 9.88 -42.82
N LYS A 73 8.13 9.27 -41.61
CA LYS A 73 8.69 7.93 -41.40
C LYS A 73 7.81 6.84 -42.02
N LEU A 74 6.50 6.92 -41.87
CA LEU A 74 5.53 6.01 -42.47
C LEU A 74 5.52 6.11 -44.00
N ARG A 75 5.71 7.30 -44.60
CA ARG A 75 5.86 7.49 -46.02
C ARG A 75 7.18 6.94 -46.58
N LYS A 76 8.22 6.79 -45.75
CA LYS A 76 9.50 6.18 -46.16
C LYS A 76 9.53 4.66 -46.05
N SER A 77 8.69 4.06 -45.22
CA SER A 77 8.45 2.63 -45.20
C SER A 77 7.38 2.35 -46.26
N ASN A 78 7.79 1.79 -47.39
CA ASN A 78 7.01 1.50 -48.57
C ASN A 78 5.52 1.20 -48.27
N SER A 79 4.69 2.11 -48.79
CA SER A 79 3.27 1.95 -49.06
C SER A 79 2.43 1.31 -47.95
N PRO A 80 1.69 2.08 -47.21
CA PRO A 80 0.46 1.51 -46.70
C PRO A 80 -0.45 1.34 -47.93
N ASN A 81 -0.80 0.13 -48.26
CA ASN A 81 -2.06 -0.13 -48.90
C ASN A 81 -3.07 0.66 -48.07
N LEU A 82 -3.76 1.58 -48.73
CA LEU A 82 -4.80 2.38 -48.10
C LEU A 82 -5.80 1.37 -47.55
N LEU A 83 -5.74 1.16 -46.24
CA LEU A 83 -6.72 0.35 -45.54
C LEU A 83 -8.09 0.92 -45.88
N SER A 84 -9.03 0.08 -46.24
CA SER A 84 -10.41 0.51 -46.44
C SER A 84 -10.94 1.16 -45.17
N ASP A 85 -11.90 2.06 -45.28
CA ASP A 85 -12.48 2.72 -44.10
C ASP A 85 -13.09 1.72 -43.13
N GLU A 86 -13.54 0.56 -43.59
CA GLU A 86 -14.01 -0.53 -42.75
C GLU A 86 -12.88 -1.20 -41.96
N GLU A 87 -11.73 -1.45 -42.57
CA GLU A 87 -10.55 -2.00 -41.92
C GLU A 87 -10.00 -1.03 -40.88
N ARG A 88 -9.98 0.29 -41.17
CA ARG A 88 -9.63 1.33 -40.22
C ARG A 88 -10.54 1.30 -39.03
N ARG A 89 -11.86 1.31 -39.21
CA ARG A 89 -12.85 1.24 -38.12
C ARG A 89 -12.70 -0.03 -37.29
N ARG A 90 -12.40 -1.16 -37.93
CA ARG A 90 -12.17 -2.44 -37.23
C ARG A 90 -10.91 -2.39 -36.38
N ILE A 91 -9.80 -1.89 -36.91
CA ILE A 91 -8.54 -1.74 -36.20
C ILE A 91 -8.68 -0.73 -35.03
N GLU A 92 -9.38 0.39 -35.25
CA GLU A 92 -9.65 1.37 -34.20
C GLU A 92 -10.48 0.76 -33.08
N LYS A 93 -11.54 0.03 -33.40
CA LYS A 93 -12.38 -0.67 -32.42
C LYS A 93 -11.58 -1.69 -31.61
N ASP A 94 -10.81 -2.54 -32.27
CA ASP A 94 -9.97 -3.56 -31.61
C ASP A 94 -8.90 -2.93 -30.73
N THR A 95 -8.30 -1.85 -31.19
CA THR A 95 -7.26 -1.15 -30.43
C THR A 95 -7.84 -0.44 -29.23
N ARG A 96 -9.02 0.15 -29.38
CA ARG A 96 -9.77 0.77 -28.29
C ARG A 96 -10.13 -0.25 -27.22
N THR A 97 -10.73 -1.37 -27.61
CA THR A 97 -11.11 -2.46 -26.68
C THR A 97 -9.89 -3.03 -25.96
N LYS A 98 -8.77 -3.27 -26.66
CA LYS A 98 -7.52 -3.74 -26.06
C LYS A 98 -6.94 -2.72 -25.08
N SER A 99 -7.06 -1.43 -25.37
CA SER A 99 -6.58 -0.35 -24.49
C SER A 99 -7.45 -0.22 -23.24
N GLU A 100 -8.76 -0.28 -23.39
CA GLU A 100 -9.72 -0.24 -22.28
C GLU A 100 -9.52 -1.44 -21.34
N THR A 101 -9.34 -2.64 -21.90
CA THR A 101 -9.05 -3.84 -21.11
C THR A 101 -7.72 -3.73 -20.36
N LYS A 102 -6.69 -3.16 -20.99
CA LYS A 102 -5.39 -2.93 -20.31
C LYS A 102 -5.50 -1.88 -19.21
N LEU A 103 -6.29 -0.83 -19.42
CA LEU A 103 -6.53 0.19 -18.41
C LEU A 103 -7.27 -0.41 -17.20
N LYS A 104 -8.35 -1.15 -17.46
CA LYS A 104 -9.11 -1.82 -16.40
C LYS A 104 -8.23 -2.77 -15.57
N LYS A 105 -7.46 -3.65 -16.24
CA LYS A 105 -6.50 -4.53 -15.55
C LYS A 105 -5.44 -3.76 -14.75
N ARG A 106 -5.07 -2.56 -15.19
CA ARG A 106 -4.11 -1.72 -14.48
C ARG A 106 -4.76 -1.05 -13.27
N GLU A 107 -5.99 -0.58 -13.40
CA GLU A 107 -6.77 -0.02 -12.29
C GLU A 107 -7.00 -1.08 -11.20
N GLU A 108 -7.38 -2.29 -11.58
CA GLU A 108 -7.50 -3.42 -10.66
C GLU A 108 -6.19 -3.72 -9.91
N LYS A 109 -5.05 -3.71 -10.63
CA LYS A 109 -3.73 -3.88 -10.00
C LYS A 109 -3.35 -2.74 -9.06
N LEU A 110 -3.73 -1.51 -9.39
CA LEU A 110 -3.50 -0.35 -8.52
C LEU A 110 -4.39 -0.42 -7.29
N GLN A 111 -5.65 -0.82 -7.44
CA GLN A 111 -6.56 -1.01 -6.32
C GLN A 111 -6.04 -2.09 -5.37
N LYS A 112 -5.61 -3.24 -5.90
CA LYS A 112 -4.98 -4.30 -5.08
C LYS A 112 -3.69 -3.84 -4.42
N ALA A 113 -2.87 -3.03 -5.09
CA ALA A 113 -1.66 -2.48 -4.48
C ALA A 113 -1.96 -1.54 -3.30
N LEU A 114 -3.10 -0.82 -3.35
CA LEU A 114 -3.56 0.03 -2.26
C LEU A 114 -4.06 -0.76 -1.04
N TYR A 115 -4.34 -2.06 -1.17
CA TYR A 115 -4.66 -2.92 -0.03
C TYR A 115 -3.48 -3.05 0.95
N TYR A 116 -2.25 -2.91 0.45
CA TYR A 116 -1.03 -3.00 1.25
C TYR A 116 -0.56 -1.65 1.81
N VAL A 117 -1.40 -0.61 1.71
CA VAL A 117 -1.04 0.74 2.15
C VAL A 117 -2.14 1.30 3.03
N GLN A 118 -1.82 1.57 4.28
CA GLN A 118 -2.71 2.23 5.23
C GLN A 118 -2.66 3.76 5.02
N GLU A 119 -3.82 4.41 4.90
CA GLU A 119 -3.93 5.87 4.69
C GLU A 119 -3.83 6.63 6.02
N ILE A 120 -2.73 6.42 6.73
CA ILE A 120 -2.43 7.02 8.03
C ILE A 120 -0.92 7.17 8.20
N GLU A 121 -0.50 8.04 9.10
CA GLU A 121 0.89 8.18 9.54
C GLU A 121 1.08 7.55 10.92
N PRO A 122 1.93 6.50 11.06
CA PRO A 122 2.22 5.94 12.35
C PRO A 122 3.07 6.92 13.18
N ARG A 123 2.87 6.97 14.50
CA ARG A 123 3.55 7.90 15.41
C ARG A 123 5.08 7.78 15.38
N TYR A 124 5.62 6.66 14.95
CA TYR A 124 7.06 6.43 14.82
C TYR A 124 7.64 6.85 13.46
N ALA A 125 6.82 7.28 12.50
CA ALA A 125 7.26 7.60 11.13
C ALA A 125 8.40 8.64 11.10
N SER A 126 8.29 9.70 11.87
CA SER A 126 9.31 10.75 11.95
C SER A 126 10.68 10.19 12.36
N LYS A 127 10.72 9.30 13.36
CA LYS A 127 11.96 8.66 13.83
C LYS A 127 12.61 7.79 12.74
N PHE A 128 11.79 7.09 11.95
CA PHE A 128 12.26 6.30 10.81
C PHE A 128 12.81 7.21 9.69
N ILE A 129 12.13 8.31 9.40
CA ILE A 129 12.58 9.31 8.40
C ILE A 129 13.92 9.90 8.81
N ASP A 130 14.05 10.34 10.06
CA ASP A 130 15.28 10.90 10.59
C ASP A 130 16.44 9.88 10.56
N ARG A 131 16.17 8.66 10.97
CA ARG A 131 17.15 7.58 10.96
C ARG A 131 17.63 7.26 9.53
N TYR A 132 16.75 7.28 8.53
CA TYR A 132 17.11 7.08 7.12
C TYR A 132 18.18 8.07 6.64
N PHE A 133 18.06 9.33 7.03
CA PHE A 133 19.02 10.36 6.60
C PHE A 133 20.31 10.37 7.41
N LYS A 134 20.31 9.83 8.62
CA LYS A 134 21.48 9.71 9.48
C LYS A 134 22.32 8.46 9.18
N THR A 135 21.67 7.33 8.92
CA THR A 135 22.40 6.08 8.68
C THR A 135 23.06 6.04 7.30
N HIS A 136 24.23 5.39 7.22
CA HIS A 136 24.91 5.08 5.96
C HIS A 136 24.71 3.63 5.52
N ASP A 137 24.17 2.79 6.40
CA ASP A 137 23.88 1.40 6.08
C ASP A 137 22.75 1.30 5.05
N LEU A 138 23.06 0.64 3.95
CA LEU A 138 22.11 0.46 2.83
C LEU A 138 20.99 -0.52 3.18
N HIS A 139 21.27 -1.49 4.04
CA HIS A 139 20.28 -2.48 4.48
C HIS A 139 19.27 -1.81 5.41
N GLU A 140 19.73 -1.09 6.42
CA GLU A 140 18.88 -0.31 7.31
C GLU A 140 18.01 0.69 6.52
N ARG A 141 18.60 1.39 5.53
CA ARG A 141 17.84 2.27 4.63
C ARG A 141 16.75 1.54 3.86
N LEU A 142 17.02 0.33 3.38
CA LEU A 142 16.04 -0.47 2.67
C LEU A 142 14.89 -0.91 3.59
N GLU A 143 15.20 -1.30 4.81
CA GLU A 143 14.20 -1.67 5.80
C GLU A 143 13.30 -0.49 6.16
N ILE A 144 13.87 0.70 6.35
CA ILE A 144 13.11 1.93 6.59
C ILE A 144 12.18 2.25 5.42
N ILE A 145 12.66 2.13 4.17
CA ILE A 145 11.83 2.32 2.98
C ILE A 145 10.67 1.31 2.96
N ARG A 146 10.95 0.04 3.24
CA ARG A 146 9.93 -1.01 3.29
C ARG A 146 8.90 -0.75 4.38
N GLU A 147 9.34 -0.30 5.55
CA GLU A 147 8.43 0.05 6.64
C GLU A 147 7.50 1.20 6.25
N LEU A 148 8.07 2.33 5.84
CA LEU A 148 7.29 3.51 5.49
C LEU A 148 6.39 3.31 4.26
N SER A 149 6.73 2.36 3.38
CA SER A 149 5.90 2.04 2.21
C SER A 149 4.53 1.43 2.55
N LYS A 150 4.32 1.02 3.78
CA LYS A 150 3.05 0.47 4.28
C LYS A 150 2.02 1.55 4.61
N TYR A 151 2.43 2.82 4.61
CA TYR A 151 1.64 3.96 5.06
C TYR A 151 1.59 5.07 4.01
N LYS A 152 0.54 5.88 4.04
CA LYS A 152 0.34 7.00 3.13
C LYS A 152 -0.10 8.23 3.91
N SER A 153 0.86 9.11 4.16
CA SER A 153 0.65 10.47 4.66
C SER A 153 1.41 11.46 3.80
N GLU A 154 1.17 12.74 3.98
CA GLU A 154 1.89 13.79 3.25
C GLU A 154 3.41 13.72 3.52
N ASN A 155 3.82 13.59 4.78
CA ASN A 155 5.21 13.44 5.20
C ASN A 155 5.89 12.22 4.55
N ILE A 156 5.22 11.07 4.55
CA ILE A 156 5.76 9.84 3.95
C ILE A 156 5.89 9.98 2.45
N ILE A 157 4.92 10.59 1.77
CA ILE A 157 5.00 10.85 0.33
C ILE A 157 6.16 11.77 0.02
N GLU A 158 6.33 12.85 0.79
CA GLU A 158 7.46 13.78 0.64
C GLU A 158 8.80 13.08 0.87
N PHE A 159 8.90 12.25 1.92
CA PHE A 159 10.07 11.40 2.16
C PHE A 159 10.43 10.57 0.92
N PHE A 160 9.48 9.86 0.31
CA PHE A 160 9.74 9.04 -0.87
C PHE A 160 10.16 9.87 -2.08
N TYR A 161 9.60 11.05 -2.28
CA TYR A 161 10.08 11.96 -3.31
C TYR A 161 11.51 12.45 -3.03
N LYS A 162 11.85 12.73 -1.77
CA LYS A 162 13.19 13.11 -1.35
C LYS A 162 14.20 11.99 -1.55
N VAL A 163 13.86 10.76 -1.15
CA VAL A 163 14.66 9.56 -1.42
C VAL A 163 14.91 9.40 -2.92
N ASN A 164 13.88 9.44 -3.75
CA ASN A 164 14.01 9.35 -5.20
C ASN A 164 14.92 10.45 -5.79
N ALA A 165 14.89 11.65 -5.21
CA ALA A 165 15.69 12.77 -5.69
C ALA A 165 17.16 12.67 -5.30
N CYS A 166 17.44 12.23 -4.06
CA CYS A 166 18.75 12.38 -3.42
C CYS A 166 19.60 11.12 -3.46
N THR A 167 18.98 9.92 -3.40
CA THR A 167 19.75 8.68 -3.31
C THR A 167 20.51 8.36 -4.59
N ARG A 168 21.76 7.88 -4.43
CA ARG A 168 22.60 7.39 -5.53
C ARG A 168 22.42 5.89 -5.75
N ASN A 169 21.98 5.15 -4.74
CA ASN A 169 21.74 3.71 -4.85
C ASN A 169 20.48 3.45 -5.66
N PHE A 170 20.59 2.59 -6.68
CA PHE A 170 19.49 2.35 -7.60
C PHE A 170 18.38 1.48 -6.99
N SER A 171 18.73 0.52 -6.11
CA SER A 171 17.75 -0.33 -5.43
C SER A 171 16.84 0.49 -4.53
N LEU A 172 17.38 1.40 -3.71
CA LEU A 172 16.59 2.30 -2.87
C LEU A 172 15.71 3.23 -3.70
N LYS A 173 16.24 3.69 -4.84
CA LYS A 173 15.49 4.53 -5.78
C LYS A 173 14.34 3.77 -6.44
N GLU A 174 14.56 2.52 -6.79
CA GLU A 174 13.55 1.65 -7.39
C GLU A 174 12.42 1.35 -6.42
N GLU A 175 12.73 1.03 -5.17
CA GLU A 175 11.71 0.80 -4.14
C GLU A 175 10.89 2.07 -3.86
N SER A 176 11.55 3.23 -3.74
CA SER A 176 10.86 4.51 -3.65
C SER A 176 9.93 4.77 -4.83
N MET A 177 10.37 4.46 -6.03
CA MET A 177 9.57 4.59 -7.25
C MET A 177 8.38 3.64 -7.25
N LYS A 178 8.58 2.37 -6.85
CA LYS A 178 7.50 1.37 -6.75
C LYS A 178 6.40 1.85 -5.81
N TYR A 179 6.79 2.41 -4.65
CA TYR A 179 5.84 2.97 -3.70
C TYR A 179 5.03 4.12 -4.32
N ILE A 180 5.70 5.14 -4.88
CA ILE A 180 5.03 6.29 -5.49
C ILE A 180 4.06 5.84 -6.59
N GLN A 181 4.43 4.81 -7.38
CA GLN A 181 3.55 4.22 -8.39
C GLN A 181 2.36 3.50 -7.77
N SER A 182 2.58 2.74 -6.69
CA SER A 182 1.52 1.93 -6.07
C SER A 182 0.39 2.80 -5.50
N ILE A 183 0.71 4.00 -5.03
CA ILE A 183 -0.28 4.98 -4.55
C ILE A 183 -0.83 5.90 -5.67
N GLY A 184 -0.54 5.58 -6.94
CA GLY A 184 -1.07 6.30 -8.10
C GLY A 184 -0.47 7.67 -8.36
N LEU A 185 0.62 8.05 -7.67
CA LEU A 185 1.26 9.34 -7.86
C LEU A 185 2.31 9.32 -8.97
N PRO A 186 2.51 10.45 -9.67
CA PRO A 186 3.51 10.57 -10.71
C PRO A 186 4.92 10.66 -10.11
N PHE A 187 5.91 10.12 -10.82
CA PHE A 187 7.32 10.24 -10.45
C PHE A 187 8.19 10.47 -11.68
N VAL A 188 9.41 10.99 -11.45
CA VAL A 188 10.40 11.20 -12.50
C VAL A 188 11.68 10.44 -12.13
N LEU A 189 12.07 9.48 -12.95
CA LEU A 189 13.39 8.88 -12.87
C LEU A 189 14.43 9.87 -13.43
N ARG A 190 15.21 10.45 -12.53
CA ARG A 190 16.36 11.25 -12.95
C ARG A 190 17.44 10.33 -13.50
N ARG A 191 17.98 10.64 -14.67
CA ARG A 191 19.19 9.97 -15.17
C ARG A 191 20.30 10.15 -14.13
N LYS A 192 20.98 9.06 -13.83
CA LYS A 192 22.23 9.12 -13.06
C LYS A 192 23.24 9.98 -13.85
N LYS A 193 23.91 10.91 -13.18
CA LYS A 193 25.17 11.46 -13.69
C LYS A 193 26.12 10.28 -13.91
N GLN A 194 27.00 10.37 -14.90
CA GLN A 194 27.95 9.31 -15.33
C GLN A 194 28.50 8.46 -14.17
N GLY A 195 28.60 7.15 -14.37
CA GLY A 195 29.16 6.19 -13.45
C GLY A 195 28.33 4.90 -13.28
N LYS A 196 28.93 3.86 -12.68
CA LYS A 196 28.27 2.58 -12.41
C LYS A 196 27.06 2.76 -11.48
N LYS A 197 25.98 2.04 -11.76
CA LYS A 197 24.84 1.95 -10.84
C LYS A 197 25.28 1.21 -9.60
N ASN A 198 24.95 1.75 -8.44
CA ASN A 198 25.16 1.07 -7.17
C ASN A 198 23.86 0.36 -6.78
N TYR A 199 23.93 -0.93 -6.54
CA TYR A 199 22.80 -1.79 -6.16
C TYR A 199 23.09 -2.42 -4.81
N ILE A 200 22.04 -2.79 -4.11
CA ILE A 200 22.11 -3.76 -3.02
C ILE A 200 22.02 -5.14 -3.69
N ASP A 201 22.85 -6.07 -3.27
CA ASP A 201 22.84 -7.42 -3.82
C ASP A 201 21.50 -8.09 -3.58
N ASN A 202 20.95 -8.71 -4.63
CA ASN A 202 19.66 -9.38 -4.57
C ASN A 202 19.66 -10.60 -3.64
N GLU A 203 20.79 -11.30 -3.50
CA GLU A 203 20.91 -12.41 -2.55
C GLU A 203 20.90 -11.91 -1.12
N GLN A 204 21.62 -10.83 -0.83
CA GLN A 204 21.57 -10.17 0.46
C GLN A 204 20.15 -9.70 0.80
N VAL A 205 19.44 -9.12 -0.18
CA VAL A 205 18.04 -8.66 0.01
C VAL A 205 17.08 -9.81 0.28
N LYS A 206 17.26 -10.96 -0.37
CA LYS A 206 16.44 -12.16 -0.11
C LYS A 206 16.72 -12.74 1.27
N ASN A 207 17.98 -12.74 1.67
CA ASN A 207 18.42 -13.25 2.97
C ASN A 207 18.03 -12.34 4.15
N MET A 208 17.48 -11.14 3.89
CA MET A 208 16.99 -10.21 4.93
C MET A 208 15.54 -10.46 5.36
N SER A 209 14.84 -11.38 4.73
CA SER A 209 13.39 -11.52 4.86
C SER A 209 13.01 -12.95 5.20
N SER A 210 12.83 -13.23 6.49
CA SER A 210 12.23 -14.45 7.01
C SER A 210 11.70 -14.23 8.42
N PRO A 211 10.80 -15.09 8.94
CA PRO A 211 10.32 -14.99 10.32
C PRO A 211 11.45 -15.02 11.36
N GLU A 212 12.49 -15.81 11.12
CA GLU A 212 13.66 -15.93 12.01
C GLU A 212 14.46 -14.62 12.07
N ILE A 213 14.64 -13.99 10.93
CA ILE A 213 15.37 -12.72 10.84
C ILE A 213 14.55 -11.59 11.46
N LEU A 214 13.25 -11.53 11.18
CA LEU A 214 12.36 -10.56 11.81
C LEU A 214 12.32 -10.78 13.33
N MET A 215 12.24 -12.02 13.79
CA MET A 215 12.30 -12.33 15.21
C MET A 215 13.60 -11.79 15.85
N LYS A 216 14.77 -12.02 15.24
CA LYS A 216 16.04 -11.47 15.74
C LYS A 216 16.01 -9.93 15.78
N ARG A 217 15.50 -9.27 14.73
CA ARG A 217 15.39 -7.80 14.68
C ARG A 217 14.50 -7.26 15.81
N LEU A 218 13.39 -7.91 16.11
CA LEU A 218 12.48 -7.52 17.18
C LEU A 218 13.16 -7.43 18.57
N TYR A 219 14.19 -8.23 18.80
CA TYR A 219 14.94 -8.22 20.04
C TYR A 219 16.13 -7.25 20.06
N VAL A 220 16.76 -7.03 18.93
CA VAL A 220 18.03 -6.28 18.83
C VAL A 220 17.82 -4.87 18.28
N ASP A 221 16.96 -4.71 17.27
CA ASP A 221 16.82 -3.45 16.54
C ASP A 221 15.93 -2.46 17.28
N ASP A 222 16.47 -1.28 17.58
CA ASP A 222 15.76 -0.21 18.24
C ASP A 222 14.59 0.33 17.41
N LEU A 223 14.68 0.29 16.08
CA LEU A 223 13.58 0.69 15.20
C LEU A 223 12.39 -0.27 15.32
N GLU A 224 12.64 -1.57 15.44
CA GLU A 224 11.56 -2.54 15.66
C GLU A 224 10.90 -2.38 17.04
N LYS A 225 11.67 -2.04 18.06
CA LYS A 225 11.16 -1.82 19.43
C LYS A 225 10.25 -0.60 19.55
N ILE A 226 10.51 0.46 18.79
CA ILE A 226 9.71 1.69 18.85
C ILE A 226 8.39 1.60 18.08
N LYS A 227 8.17 0.56 17.27
CA LYS A 227 6.90 0.35 16.58
C LYS A 227 5.77 0.19 17.58
N LYS A 228 4.71 0.95 17.41
CA LYS A 228 3.49 0.92 18.23
C LYS A 228 2.29 0.93 17.30
N PHE A 229 1.36 0.04 17.55
CA PHE A 229 0.10 -0.04 16.85
C PHE A 229 -1.03 0.29 17.81
N ASP A 230 -2.11 0.88 17.30
CA ASP A 230 -3.29 1.12 18.11
C ASP A 230 -4.12 -0.16 18.20
N VAL A 231 -4.26 -0.87 17.09
CA VAL A 231 -5.11 -2.06 16.99
C VAL A 231 -4.34 -3.22 16.36
N PHE A 232 -4.35 -4.39 17.00
CA PHE A 232 -3.99 -5.66 16.36
C PHE A 232 -5.26 -6.30 15.81
N VAL A 233 -5.31 -6.61 14.51
CA VAL A 233 -6.47 -7.24 13.87
C VAL A 233 -6.16 -8.70 13.62
N SER A 234 -6.69 -9.58 14.48
CA SER A 234 -6.66 -11.03 14.28
C SER A 234 -7.71 -11.43 13.24
N HIS A 235 -7.31 -12.16 12.21
CA HIS A 235 -8.18 -12.47 11.07
C HIS A 235 -7.72 -13.71 10.31
N ASN A 236 -8.62 -14.28 9.51
CA ASN A 236 -8.23 -15.29 8.54
C ASN A 236 -7.79 -14.67 7.23
N SER A 237 -6.78 -15.25 6.63
CA SER A 237 -6.22 -14.80 5.35
C SER A 237 -7.20 -14.86 4.16
N GLN A 238 -8.31 -15.59 4.29
CA GLN A 238 -9.35 -15.64 3.25
C GLN A 238 -10.24 -14.38 3.24
N ASP A 239 -10.18 -13.56 4.28
CA ASP A 239 -11.00 -12.36 4.43
C ASP A 239 -10.31 -11.07 3.98
N GLU A 240 -9.27 -11.15 3.15
CA GLU A 240 -8.43 -10.01 2.75
C GLU A 240 -9.26 -8.78 2.31
N ASP A 241 -10.23 -8.94 1.41
CA ASP A 241 -11.06 -7.83 0.91
C ASP A 241 -11.94 -7.20 2.01
N LYS A 242 -12.42 -8.03 2.95
CA LYS A 242 -13.25 -7.59 4.08
C LYS A 242 -12.39 -6.83 5.10
N ILE A 243 -11.21 -7.35 5.40
CA ILE A 243 -10.23 -6.73 6.30
C ILE A 243 -9.77 -5.37 5.78
N VAL A 244 -9.58 -5.23 4.45
CA VAL A 244 -9.26 -3.93 3.83
C VAL A 244 -10.31 -2.88 4.15
N LYS A 245 -11.58 -3.22 4.07
CA LYS A 245 -12.68 -2.29 4.41
C LYS A 245 -12.63 -1.91 5.89
N PHE A 246 -12.39 -2.87 6.76
CA PHE A 246 -12.33 -2.67 8.20
C PHE A 246 -11.15 -1.76 8.60
N TYR A 247 -9.92 -2.08 8.18
CA TYR A 247 -8.78 -1.25 8.59
C TYR A 247 -8.80 0.15 7.96
N LYS A 248 -9.40 0.32 6.77
CA LYS A 248 -9.61 1.67 6.20
C LYS A 248 -10.53 2.51 7.08
N LYS A 249 -11.54 1.90 7.70
CA LYS A 249 -12.38 2.59 8.67
C LYS A 249 -11.57 2.96 9.92
N LEU A 250 -10.76 2.05 10.46
CA LEU A 250 -9.82 2.34 11.54
C LEU A 250 -8.89 3.51 11.22
N ASN A 251 -8.27 3.48 10.02
CA ASN A 251 -7.37 4.56 9.60
C ASN A 251 -8.08 5.91 9.47
N LYS A 252 -9.32 5.92 8.98
CA LYS A 252 -10.14 7.14 8.85
C LYS A 252 -10.38 7.81 10.21
N GLU A 253 -10.49 7.02 11.27
CA GLU A 253 -10.61 7.50 12.65
C GLU A 253 -9.26 7.73 13.36
N GLY A 254 -8.15 7.55 12.67
CA GLY A 254 -6.81 7.85 13.17
C GLY A 254 -6.10 6.69 13.86
N TYR A 255 -6.56 5.45 13.69
CA TYR A 255 -5.94 4.27 14.28
C TYR A 255 -4.99 3.56 13.32
N VAL A 256 -3.77 3.30 13.77
CA VAL A 256 -2.80 2.45 13.07
C VAL A 256 -3.09 0.99 13.39
N ALA A 257 -3.56 0.24 12.40
CA ALA A 257 -3.82 -1.18 12.56
C ALA A 257 -2.57 -2.03 12.23
N TYR A 258 -2.32 -3.05 13.03
CA TYR A 258 -1.41 -4.12 12.67
C TYR A 258 -2.19 -5.22 11.93
N ILE A 259 -1.74 -5.55 10.74
CA ILE A 259 -2.26 -6.61 9.88
C ILE A 259 -1.05 -7.33 9.30
N ASP A 260 -0.90 -8.61 9.54
CA ASP A 260 0.32 -9.38 9.23
C ASP A 260 0.77 -9.26 7.78
N TRP A 261 -0.14 -9.48 6.81
CA TRP A 261 0.16 -9.38 5.38
C TRP A 261 0.34 -7.94 4.86
N VAL A 262 0.03 -6.91 5.66
CA VAL A 262 0.37 -5.51 5.37
C VAL A 262 1.69 -5.15 6.03
N ASN A 263 1.78 -5.35 7.35
CA ASN A 263 2.87 -4.83 8.17
C ASN A 263 4.14 -5.68 8.06
N ASP A 264 4.02 -6.98 7.98
CA ASP A 264 5.18 -7.89 7.92
C ASP A 264 5.18 -8.75 6.64
N LYS A 265 4.59 -8.25 5.54
CA LYS A 265 4.42 -8.92 4.23
C LYS A 265 5.70 -9.49 3.60
N PHE A 266 6.85 -8.95 3.95
CA PHE A 266 8.13 -9.42 3.43
C PHE A 266 8.69 -10.57 4.25
N ASP A 267 8.37 -10.61 5.54
CA ASP A 267 8.95 -11.49 6.54
C ASP A 267 7.99 -12.62 6.95
N LEU A 268 6.67 -12.34 6.99
CA LEU A 268 5.65 -13.33 7.32
C LEU A 268 4.90 -13.76 6.04
N LYS A 269 5.35 -14.83 5.42
CA LYS A 269 4.62 -15.45 4.31
C LYS A 269 3.80 -16.61 4.84
N ARG A 270 2.59 -16.80 4.32
CA ARG A 270 1.65 -17.87 4.71
C ARG A 270 2.26 -19.26 4.74
N GLN A 271 3.27 -19.53 3.91
CA GLN A 271 3.98 -20.80 3.85
C GLN A 271 5.01 -20.98 4.97
N TRP A 272 5.29 -19.98 5.78
CA TRP A 272 6.31 -19.99 6.84
C TRP A 272 5.69 -19.97 8.24
N CYS A 273 4.67 -20.80 8.47
CA CYS A 273 4.07 -20.95 9.79
C CYS A 273 4.95 -21.83 10.68
N ASN A 274 5.84 -21.21 11.44
CA ASN A 274 6.78 -21.87 12.34
C ASN A 274 6.85 -21.19 13.72
N ALA A 275 7.71 -21.69 14.60
CA ALA A 275 7.88 -21.13 15.94
C ALA A 275 8.31 -19.65 15.94
N SER A 276 9.12 -19.23 14.96
CA SER A 276 9.55 -17.83 14.82
C SER A 276 8.37 -16.93 14.43
N THR A 277 7.48 -17.39 13.57
CA THR A 277 6.22 -16.68 13.25
C THR A 277 5.40 -16.44 14.50
N ALA A 278 5.23 -17.46 15.35
CA ALA A 278 4.50 -17.31 16.62
C ALA A 278 5.14 -16.27 17.54
N GLN A 279 6.47 -16.22 17.62
CA GLN A 279 7.16 -15.20 18.44
C GLN A 279 6.99 -13.80 17.87
N VAL A 280 7.03 -13.64 16.55
CA VAL A 280 6.75 -12.35 15.90
C VAL A 280 5.33 -11.88 16.25
N ILE A 281 4.33 -12.72 16.06
CA ILE A 281 2.93 -12.40 16.36
C ILE A 281 2.75 -12.01 17.84
N LYS A 282 3.33 -12.78 18.78
CA LYS A 282 3.33 -12.43 20.21
C LYS A 282 3.87 -11.02 20.45
N GLN A 283 4.96 -10.67 19.80
CA GLN A 283 5.57 -9.34 19.97
C GLN A 283 4.69 -8.24 19.39
N ARG A 284 4.06 -8.47 18.22
CA ARG A 284 3.12 -7.51 17.61
C ARG A 284 1.86 -7.31 18.45
N ILE A 285 1.33 -8.36 19.06
CA ILE A 285 0.25 -8.23 20.05
C ILE A 285 0.70 -7.36 21.24
N LYS A 286 1.91 -7.57 21.77
CA LYS A 286 2.46 -6.72 22.85
C LYS A 286 2.59 -5.26 22.43
N GLN A 287 3.01 -4.99 21.19
CA GLN A 287 3.18 -3.64 20.65
C GLN A 287 1.86 -2.93 20.31
N SER A 288 0.74 -3.64 20.34
CA SER A 288 -0.59 -3.09 20.08
C SER A 288 -1.33 -2.74 21.38
N LYS A 289 -2.16 -1.69 21.36
CA LYS A 289 -2.96 -1.28 22.52
C LYS A 289 -4.19 -2.17 22.70
N VAL A 290 -4.91 -2.39 21.62
CA VAL A 290 -6.16 -3.14 21.56
C VAL A 290 -5.99 -4.36 20.65
N PHE A 291 -6.63 -5.46 21.02
CA PHE A 291 -6.76 -6.64 20.17
C PHE A 291 -8.19 -6.72 19.64
N VAL A 292 -8.34 -6.77 18.34
CA VAL A 292 -9.64 -6.95 17.68
C VAL A 292 -9.62 -8.29 16.95
N ILE A 293 -10.58 -9.16 17.26
CA ILE A 293 -10.84 -10.33 16.45
C ILE A 293 -11.87 -10.01 15.37
N PHE A 294 -11.48 -10.16 14.12
CA PHE A 294 -12.38 -10.07 12.99
C PHE A 294 -13.05 -11.41 12.78
N LEU A 295 -14.27 -11.53 13.31
CA LEU A 295 -14.99 -12.78 13.35
C LEU A 295 -15.80 -12.97 12.06
N SER A 296 -15.44 -13.99 11.31
CA SER A 296 -16.09 -14.42 10.07
C SER A 296 -16.16 -15.94 10.04
N LYS A 297 -16.88 -16.51 9.10
CA LYS A 297 -16.93 -17.94 8.87
C LYS A 297 -15.54 -18.59 8.72
N SER A 298 -14.63 -17.91 8.01
CA SER A 298 -13.27 -18.39 7.81
C SER A 298 -12.41 -18.30 9.08
N THR A 299 -12.68 -17.30 9.93
CA THR A 299 -11.97 -17.13 11.21
C THR A 299 -12.29 -18.29 12.18
N LEU A 300 -13.51 -18.81 12.18
CA LEU A 300 -13.89 -19.97 13.00
C LEU A 300 -13.10 -21.24 12.67
N ASN A 301 -12.62 -21.37 11.43
CA ASN A 301 -11.78 -22.47 10.97
C ASN A 301 -10.28 -22.20 11.12
N SER A 302 -9.88 -21.05 11.65
CA SER A 302 -8.48 -20.69 11.84
C SER A 302 -7.91 -21.35 13.11
N GLN A 303 -6.73 -21.92 13.00
CA GLN A 303 -5.98 -22.38 14.19
C GLN A 303 -5.25 -21.22 14.90
N TRP A 304 -4.94 -20.17 14.16
CA TRP A 304 -4.18 -19.03 14.68
C TRP A 304 -5.05 -18.06 15.49
N CYS A 305 -6.23 -17.72 14.99
CA CYS A 305 -7.07 -16.69 15.62
C CYS A 305 -7.44 -17.01 17.09
N PRO A 306 -7.88 -18.24 17.44
CA PRO A 306 -8.12 -18.61 18.84
C PRO A 306 -6.84 -18.58 19.69
N TRP A 307 -5.70 -18.99 19.13
CA TRP A 307 -4.42 -18.94 19.82
C TRP A 307 -3.96 -17.50 20.08
N GLU A 308 -4.11 -16.61 19.11
CA GLU A 308 -3.81 -15.17 19.24
C GLU A 308 -4.71 -14.51 20.28
N LEU A 309 -6.01 -14.84 20.28
CA LEU A 309 -6.97 -14.37 21.26
C LEU A 309 -6.58 -14.81 22.68
N GLY A 310 -6.30 -16.10 22.89
CA GLY A 310 -5.87 -16.62 24.21
C GLY A 310 -4.57 -15.96 24.68
N TYR A 311 -3.64 -15.66 23.76
CA TYR A 311 -2.41 -14.97 24.13
C TYR A 311 -2.67 -13.49 24.49
N ALA A 312 -3.53 -12.80 23.76
CA ALA A 312 -3.92 -11.41 24.03
C ALA A 312 -4.65 -11.31 25.38
N ASP A 313 -5.55 -12.25 25.66
CA ASP A 313 -6.26 -12.35 26.91
C ASP A 313 -5.31 -12.59 28.11
N ALA A 314 -4.39 -13.54 27.97
CA ALA A 314 -3.36 -13.82 28.96
C ALA A 314 -2.45 -12.60 29.27
N LEU A 315 -2.30 -11.67 28.34
CA LEU A 315 -1.58 -10.41 28.54
C LEU A 315 -2.44 -9.30 29.19
N GLY A 316 -3.73 -9.55 29.43
CA GLY A 316 -4.67 -8.53 29.90
C GLY A 316 -4.89 -7.39 28.89
N LYS A 317 -4.83 -7.70 27.60
CA LYS A 317 -5.13 -6.74 26.54
C LYS A 317 -6.61 -6.37 26.57
N LYS A 318 -6.93 -5.15 26.16
CA LYS A 318 -8.30 -4.80 25.78
C LYS A 318 -8.64 -5.59 24.51
N ILE A 319 -9.70 -6.36 24.57
CA ILE A 319 -10.16 -7.23 23.49
C ILE A 319 -11.56 -6.84 23.11
N CYS A 320 -11.83 -6.76 21.80
CA CYS A 320 -13.18 -6.66 21.27
C CYS A 320 -13.35 -7.53 20.02
N VAL A 321 -14.60 -7.82 19.71
CA VAL A 321 -14.99 -8.69 18.60
C VAL A 321 -15.73 -7.87 17.56
N TYR A 322 -15.29 -7.92 16.32
CA TYR A 322 -16.02 -7.41 15.17
C TYR A 322 -16.67 -8.56 14.41
N LYS A 323 -18.00 -8.69 14.51
CA LYS A 323 -18.76 -9.68 13.76
C LYS A 323 -19.01 -9.16 12.35
N TYR A 324 -18.43 -9.82 11.35
CA TYR A 324 -18.60 -9.41 9.95
C TYR A 324 -19.81 -10.05 9.28
N ASP A 325 -20.00 -11.35 9.48
CA ASP A 325 -21.10 -12.12 8.90
C ASP A 325 -22.08 -12.53 10.02
N ASP A 326 -23.33 -12.07 9.91
CA ASP A 326 -24.39 -12.38 10.87
C ASP A 326 -25.28 -13.54 10.36
N ASN A 327 -24.69 -14.48 9.62
CA ASN A 327 -25.41 -15.52 8.88
C ASN A 327 -25.90 -16.71 9.74
N GLY A 328 -26.16 -16.49 11.04
CA GLY A 328 -26.80 -17.51 11.90
C GLY A 328 -25.93 -18.75 12.18
N GLU A 329 -24.63 -18.72 11.86
CA GLU A 329 -23.71 -19.80 12.26
C GLU A 329 -23.50 -19.77 13.78
N MET A 330 -23.41 -20.93 14.39
CA MET A 330 -23.15 -21.06 15.82
C MET A 330 -21.76 -20.50 16.15
N ILE A 331 -21.72 -19.25 16.61
CA ILE A 331 -20.50 -18.62 17.10
C ILE A 331 -20.18 -19.26 18.46
N PRO A 332 -18.96 -19.74 18.70
CA PRO A 332 -18.59 -20.26 20.00
C PRO A 332 -18.84 -19.23 21.11
N GLN A 333 -19.53 -19.64 22.17
CA GLN A 333 -19.98 -18.75 23.26
C GLN A 333 -18.87 -17.93 23.90
N PHE A 334 -17.63 -18.42 23.91
CA PHE A 334 -16.53 -17.66 24.50
C PHE A 334 -16.22 -16.33 23.80
N TYR A 335 -16.66 -16.14 22.52
CA TYR A 335 -16.55 -14.83 21.86
C TYR A 335 -17.58 -13.83 22.35
N GLU A 336 -18.70 -14.29 22.92
CA GLU A 336 -19.75 -13.45 23.47
C GLU A 336 -19.33 -12.76 24.77
N GLY A 337 -18.30 -13.33 25.45
CA GLY A 337 -17.71 -12.74 26.65
C GLY A 337 -16.85 -11.49 26.39
N TYR A 338 -16.64 -11.10 25.14
CA TYR A 338 -15.87 -9.89 24.80
C TYR A 338 -16.76 -8.80 24.23
N PRO A 339 -16.45 -7.51 24.53
CA PRO A 339 -17.14 -6.38 23.94
C PRO A 339 -17.24 -6.46 22.42
N GLN A 340 -18.40 -6.08 21.87
CA GLN A 340 -18.63 -6.09 20.43
C GLN A 340 -18.33 -4.73 19.84
N ILE A 341 -17.62 -4.70 18.69
CA ILE A 341 -17.39 -3.48 17.93
C ILE A 341 -18.37 -3.40 16.75
N TYR A 342 -18.96 -2.24 16.57
CA TYR A 342 -19.91 -1.94 15.49
C TYR A 342 -19.38 -0.81 14.64
N ILE A 343 -19.65 -0.89 13.34
CA ILE A 343 -19.30 0.14 12.37
C ILE A 343 -20.58 0.78 11.88
N ASP A 344 -20.75 2.04 12.23
CA ASP A 344 -21.76 2.92 11.70
C ASP A 344 -21.06 4.14 11.07
N ASP A 345 -21.50 5.34 11.30
CA ASP A 345 -20.74 6.56 10.93
C ASP A 345 -19.37 6.58 11.60
N LYS A 346 -19.29 6.14 12.85
CA LYS A 346 -18.11 5.96 13.66
C LYS A 346 -17.94 4.49 14.09
N LEU A 347 -16.85 4.22 14.80
CA LEU A 347 -16.64 2.96 15.50
C LEU A 347 -17.22 3.04 16.91
N TRP A 348 -18.07 2.09 17.26
CA TRP A 348 -18.71 1.95 18.56
C TRP A 348 -18.33 0.63 19.21
N VAL A 349 -18.23 0.60 20.51
CA VAL A 349 -18.05 -0.63 21.30
C VAL A 349 -19.24 -0.76 22.25
N ASP A 350 -19.80 -1.94 22.31
CA ASP A 350 -20.81 -2.35 23.27
C ASP A 350 -20.12 -3.17 24.35
N ASP A 351 -19.88 -2.52 25.50
CA ASP A 351 -19.22 -3.06 26.70
C ASP A 351 -19.96 -2.53 27.89
N ASP A 352 -20.99 -3.27 28.39
CA ASP A 352 -21.96 -2.85 29.38
C ASP A 352 -22.80 -1.61 28.97
N GLU A 353 -22.15 -0.65 28.34
CA GLU A 353 -22.73 0.55 27.75
C GLU A 353 -22.11 0.82 26.39
N LYS A 354 -22.93 1.24 25.42
CA LYS A 354 -22.48 1.64 24.10
C LYS A 354 -21.68 2.94 24.18
N MET A 355 -20.40 2.89 23.78
CA MET A 355 -19.53 4.07 23.75
C MET A 355 -18.71 4.16 22.48
N GLU A 356 -18.18 5.34 22.15
CA GLU A 356 -17.26 5.49 21.01
C GLU A 356 -15.98 4.66 21.25
N PHE A 357 -15.47 4.00 20.22
CA PHE A 357 -14.25 3.21 20.30
C PHE A 357 -13.06 4.03 20.84
N LYS A 358 -13.02 5.32 20.51
CA LYS A 358 -11.99 6.26 21.00
C LYS A 358 -12.04 6.41 22.52
N GLU A 359 -13.20 6.54 23.08
CA GLU A 359 -13.40 6.66 24.51
C GLU A 359 -13.10 5.33 25.21
N TRP A 360 -13.61 4.24 24.63
CA TRP A 360 -13.36 2.90 25.15
C TRP A 360 -11.89 2.54 25.18
N VAL A 361 -11.11 2.82 24.12
CA VAL A 361 -9.67 2.55 24.06
C VAL A 361 -8.92 3.28 25.18
N ASN A 362 -9.34 4.48 25.54
CA ASN A 362 -8.69 5.32 26.56
C ASN A 362 -9.27 5.14 27.98
N SER A 363 -10.41 4.48 28.15
CA SER A 363 -11.00 4.16 29.43
C SER A 363 -10.27 2.99 30.12
N ASP A 364 -10.59 2.72 31.38
CA ASP A 364 -10.16 1.48 32.06
C ASP A 364 -11.12 0.31 31.82
N LYS A 365 -12.27 0.54 31.16
CA LYS A 365 -13.22 -0.49 30.75
C LYS A 365 -12.55 -1.47 29.77
N GLY A 366 -12.98 -2.72 29.75
CA GLY A 366 -12.44 -3.76 28.87
C GLY A 366 -11.06 -4.31 29.27
N LYS A 367 -10.47 -3.84 30.36
CA LYS A 367 -9.42 -4.58 31.06
C LYS A 367 -10.13 -5.61 31.93
N GLN A 368 -10.06 -6.87 31.54
CA GLN A 368 -10.61 -7.92 32.38
C GLN A 368 -9.92 -7.87 33.74
N ASP A 369 -10.65 -7.47 34.77
CA ASP A 369 -10.23 -7.63 36.13
C ASP A 369 -10.19 -9.12 36.44
N ARG A 370 -9.00 -9.71 36.43
CA ARG A 370 -8.76 -11.11 36.80
C ARG A 370 -9.26 -11.46 38.20
N LYS A 371 -9.78 -10.49 38.94
CA LYS A 371 -10.32 -10.66 40.30
C LYS A 371 -11.79 -11.03 40.36
N SER A 372 -12.57 -10.90 39.29
CA SER A 372 -14.02 -11.13 39.34
C SER A 372 -14.51 -12.47 38.79
N SER A 373 -13.63 -13.30 38.21
CA SER A 373 -14.03 -14.62 37.70
C SER A 373 -14.12 -15.75 38.75
N ASN A 374 -13.96 -15.45 40.03
CA ASN A 374 -14.18 -16.43 41.11
C ASN A 374 -15.63 -16.50 41.59
N LYS A 375 -16.61 -16.18 40.74
CA LYS A 375 -18.01 -16.56 40.97
C LYS A 375 -18.35 -17.79 40.13
N PHE A 376 -17.61 -18.87 40.28
CA PHE A 376 -18.20 -20.19 40.12
C PHE A 376 -19.06 -20.41 41.34
N THR A 377 -20.35 -20.12 41.23
CA THR A 377 -21.36 -20.65 42.14
C THR A 377 -21.37 -22.16 41.96
N GLU A 378 -20.98 -22.84 43.02
CA GLU A 378 -21.24 -24.25 43.21
C GLU A 378 -22.75 -24.50 42.99
N HIS A 379 -23.06 -25.38 42.06
CA HIS A 379 -24.29 -26.12 41.98
C HIS A 379 -24.00 -27.56 41.73
#